data_1d5bca19991d76cb268478d07d24f312
#
_entry.id   1d5bca19991d76cb268478d07d24f312
#
_cell.length_a   1.000
_cell.length_b   1.000
_cell.length_c   1.000
_cell.angle_alpha   90.00
_cell.angle_beta   90.00
_cell.angle_gamma   90.00
#
_symmetry.space_group_name_H-M   'P 1'
#
loop_
_entity.id
_entity.type
_entity.pdbx_description
1 polymer ?
#
loop_
_entity_poly.entity_id
_entity_poly.type
_entity_poly.pdbx_seq_one_letter_code
_entity_poly.pdbx_strand_id
1 'polypeptide(L)'
;LHLGADLEDGTRILGQHRLTGKETAPIKSPISKIFLSAKVDTFEPARIELRKKNRKLIERADLICYPPGSFYTSLMANFLPGGVGSAIAANGGPKVYIPNLGEDPEQLGMSLDDAVRALVGRLRADVPADTAADRLLNFVLMDSRAGRYPGGLSKRLMKQLGVEVIDTRLTRKAGASRYDD
;
A
#
# COMPACT_ATOMS: atom_id res chain seq x y z
N LEU A 1 -7.73 10.34 15.69
CA LEU A 1 -6.48 10.26 14.95
C LEU A 1 -6.71 10.67 13.51
N HIS A 2 -5.75 11.38 12.95
CA HIS A 2 -5.79 11.91 11.59
C HIS A 2 -4.58 11.40 10.81
N LEU A 3 -4.78 11.06 9.55
CA LEU A 3 -3.70 10.72 8.64
C LEU A 3 -3.06 12.00 8.14
N GLY A 4 -1.75 12.03 8.08
CA GLY A 4 -0.97 13.08 7.45
C GLY A 4 0.11 12.51 6.56
N ALA A 5 0.69 13.38 5.74
CA ALA A 5 1.80 13.06 4.87
C ALA A 5 2.81 14.21 4.82
N ASP A 6 4.08 13.84 4.68
CA ASP A 6 5.16 14.72 4.26
C ASP A 6 5.40 14.50 2.76
N LEU A 7 5.50 15.57 2.00
CA LEU A 7 5.84 15.54 0.59
C LEU A 7 7.35 15.76 0.40
N GLU A 8 7.85 15.38 -0.78
CA GLU A 8 9.28 15.56 -1.11
C GLU A 8 9.74 17.02 -1.16
N ASP A 9 8.81 17.96 -1.45
CA ASP A 9 9.09 19.41 -1.44
C ASP A 9 9.11 20.02 -0.03
N GLY A 10 8.97 19.21 1.01
CA GLY A 10 8.94 19.63 2.41
C GLY A 10 7.56 20.05 2.91
N THR A 11 6.54 20.05 2.06
CA THR A 11 5.16 20.36 2.48
C THR A 11 4.62 19.25 3.39
N ARG A 12 3.98 19.63 4.50
CA ARG A 12 3.24 18.72 5.38
C ARG A 12 1.75 18.93 5.22
N ILE A 13 1.02 17.84 4.98
CA ILE A 13 -0.44 17.82 4.85
C ILE A 13 -1.02 17.04 6.01
N LEU A 14 -2.02 17.60 6.70
CA LEU A 14 -2.81 16.95 7.74
C LEU A 14 -4.24 16.75 7.28
N GLY A 15 -4.77 15.55 7.49
CA GLY A 15 -6.13 15.18 7.11
C GLY A 15 -6.19 14.44 5.77
N GLN A 16 -6.80 13.25 5.80
CA GLN A 16 -6.94 12.37 4.64
C GLN A 16 -7.60 13.06 3.45
N HIS A 17 -8.65 13.87 3.68
CA HIS A 17 -9.40 14.57 2.64
C HIS A 17 -8.55 15.49 1.77
N ARG A 18 -7.42 16.00 2.33
CA ARG A 18 -6.48 16.87 1.60
C ARG A 18 -5.48 16.10 0.75
N LEU A 19 -5.33 14.78 0.98
CA LEU A 19 -4.41 13.92 0.26
C LEU A 19 -5.06 13.29 -0.98
N THR A 20 -6.36 12.99 -0.90
CA THR A 20 -7.07 12.23 -1.93
C THR A 20 -7.29 12.98 -3.24
N GLY A 21 -7.15 14.30 -3.26
CA GLY A 21 -7.45 15.14 -4.42
C GLY A 21 -8.93 15.16 -4.84
N LYS A 22 -9.84 14.64 -4.00
CA LYS A 22 -11.28 14.58 -4.29
C LYS A 22 -12.03 15.85 -3.86
N GLU A 23 -11.64 16.39 -2.72
CA GLU A 23 -12.27 17.61 -2.12
C GLU A 23 -11.35 18.83 -2.20
N THR A 24 -10.07 18.61 -2.45
CA THR A 24 -9.04 19.63 -2.59
C THR A 24 -8.24 19.37 -3.86
N ALA A 25 -7.45 20.36 -4.30
CA ALA A 25 -6.54 20.16 -5.44
C ALA A 25 -5.60 18.97 -5.17
N PRO A 26 -5.29 18.17 -6.21
CA PRO A 26 -4.32 17.07 -6.09
C PRO A 26 -2.97 17.55 -5.56
N ILE A 27 -2.25 16.67 -4.89
CA ILE A 27 -0.88 16.94 -4.46
C ILE A 27 0.01 17.24 -5.67
N LYS A 28 0.96 18.15 -5.49
CA LYS A 28 1.88 18.59 -6.56
C LYS A 28 3.28 18.01 -6.44
N SER A 29 3.57 17.34 -5.33
CA SER A 29 4.85 16.71 -5.04
C SER A 29 4.60 15.30 -4.51
N PRO A 30 5.48 14.31 -4.79
CA PRO A 30 5.33 12.95 -4.30
C PRO A 30 5.26 12.88 -2.77
N ILE A 31 4.55 11.88 -2.26
CA ILE A 31 4.50 11.58 -0.84
C ILE A 31 5.78 10.85 -0.44
N SER A 32 6.57 11.45 0.45
CA SER A 32 7.77 10.84 1.01
C SER A 32 7.48 9.97 2.23
N LYS A 33 6.46 10.34 3.02
CA LYS A 33 6.11 9.64 4.25
C LYS A 33 4.67 9.89 4.65
N ILE A 34 4.00 8.88 5.21
CA ILE A 34 2.71 9.04 5.89
C ILE A 34 2.86 8.79 7.39
N PHE A 35 2.00 9.40 8.19
CA PHE A 35 2.03 9.32 9.65
C PHE A 35 0.63 9.55 10.26
N LEU A 36 0.51 9.24 11.56
CA LEU A 36 -0.69 9.56 12.34
C LEU A 36 -0.44 10.81 13.20
N SER A 37 -1.44 11.67 13.27
CA SER A 37 -1.49 12.83 14.16
C SER A 37 -2.69 12.74 15.10
N ALA A 38 -2.51 13.16 16.34
CA ALA A 38 -3.60 13.26 17.31
C ALA A 38 -4.57 14.39 16.96
N LYS A 39 -4.08 15.46 16.31
CA LYS A 39 -4.84 16.63 15.89
C LYS A 39 -4.80 16.80 14.38
N VAL A 40 -5.81 17.46 13.81
CA VAL A 40 -5.90 17.76 12.38
C VAL A 40 -5.31 19.12 12.02
N ASP A 41 -5.33 20.06 12.95
CA ASP A 41 -4.90 21.44 12.70
C ASP A 41 -3.41 21.66 13.03
N THR A 42 -2.88 20.87 13.94
CA THR A 42 -1.49 20.94 14.39
C THR A 42 -0.90 19.55 14.44
N PHE A 43 0.29 19.38 13.86
CA PHE A 43 0.97 18.10 13.92
C PHE A 43 1.31 17.73 15.36
N GLU A 44 0.69 16.67 15.84
CA GLU A 44 0.96 16.04 17.12
C GLU A 44 1.13 14.54 16.88
N PRO A 45 2.38 14.02 16.90
CA PRO A 45 2.65 12.62 16.58
C PRO A 45 1.80 11.67 17.41
N ALA A 46 1.16 10.71 16.76
CA ALA A 46 0.38 9.69 17.42
C ALA A 46 0.85 8.30 17.01
N ARG A 47 0.80 7.37 17.96
CA ARG A 47 1.07 5.95 17.73
C ARG A 47 -0.11 5.14 18.24
N ILE A 48 -0.43 4.11 17.51
CA ILE A 48 -1.43 3.12 17.91
C ILE A 48 -0.87 1.73 17.69
N GLU A 49 -1.33 0.79 18.48
CA GLU A 49 -0.96 -0.61 18.38
C GLU A 49 -2.13 -1.45 17.86
N LEU A 50 -1.83 -2.47 17.11
CA LEU A 50 -2.79 -3.43 16.63
C LEU A 50 -3.44 -4.16 17.82
N ARG A 51 -4.77 -4.06 17.93
CA ARG A 51 -5.51 -4.74 19.00
C ARG A 51 -5.38 -6.26 18.88
N LYS A 52 -5.29 -6.97 20.01
CA LYS A 52 -5.15 -8.44 20.08
C LYS A 52 -6.19 -9.20 19.23
N LYS A 53 -7.44 -8.72 19.20
CA LYS A 53 -8.49 -9.31 18.37
C LYS A 53 -8.15 -9.23 16.88
N ASN A 54 -7.74 -8.06 16.41
CA ASN A 54 -7.40 -7.82 15.00
C ASN A 54 -6.11 -8.60 14.61
N ARG A 55 -5.13 -8.66 15.50
CA ARG A 55 -3.93 -9.49 15.31
C ARG A 55 -4.32 -10.95 15.03
N LYS A 56 -5.16 -11.54 15.87
CA LYS A 56 -5.62 -12.93 15.68
C LYS A 56 -6.36 -13.14 14.36
N LEU A 57 -7.15 -12.15 13.90
CA LEU A 57 -7.82 -12.23 12.60
C LEU A 57 -6.81 -12.25 11.45
N ILE A 58 -5.81 -11.38 11.49
CA ILE A 58 -4.74 -11.35 10.46
C ILE A 58 -3.94 -12.66 10.48
N GLU A 59 -3.50 -13.10 11.65
CA GLU A 59 -2.68 -14.33 11.81
C GLU A 59 -3.38 -15.60 11.33
N ARG A 60 -4.72 -15.63 11.35
CA ARG A 60 -5.54 -16.80 10.99
C ARG A 60 -6.25 -16.69 9.64
N ALA A 61 -6.06 -15.59 8.92
CA ALA A 61 -6.67 -15.43 7.62
C ALA A 61 -6.13 -16.46 6.61
N ASP A 62 -7.00 -17.04 5.81
CA ASP A 62 -6.62 -17.98 4.76
C ASP A 62 -5.94 -17.26 3.58
N LEU A 63 -6.25 -15.98 3.41
CA LEU A 63 -5.69 -15.09 2.38
C LEU A 63 -5.60 -13.67 2.93
N ILE A 64 -4.49 -12.99 2.65
CA ILE A 64 -4.35 -11.56 2.89
C ILE A 64 -4.29 -10.85 1.53
N CYS A 65 -5.27 -9.98 1.28
CA CYS A 65 -5.30 -9.13 0.11
C CYS A 65 -4.89 -7.70 0.46
N TYR A 66 -4.02 -7.13 -0.34
CA TYR A 66 -3.75 -5.71 -0.43
C TYR A 66 -4.50 -5.18 -1.65
N PRO A 67 -5.75 -4.70 -1.48
CA PRO A 67 -6.67 -4.48 -2.57
C PRO A 67 -6.37 -3.17 -3.32
N PRO A 68 -6.96 -2.97 -4.52
CA PRO A 68 -6.95 -1.69 -5.19
C PRO A 68 -7.66 -0.62 -4.34
N GLY A 69 -7.26 0.63 -4.53
CA GLY A 69 -7.73 1.81 -3.80
C GLY A 69 -6.66 2.87 -3.75
N SER A 70 -6.95 4.01 -3.15
CA SER A 70 -5.94 5.06 -2.93
C SER A 70 -4.75 4.49 -2.14
N PHE A 71 -3.56 4.54 -2.73
CA PHE A 71 -2.40 3.78 -2.25
C PHE A 71 -2.01 4.14 -0.82
N TYR A 72 -1.89 5.42 -0.52
CA TYR A 72 -1.49 5.85 0.81
C TYR A 72 -2.67 5.93 1.79
N THR A 73 -3.78 6.52 1.40
CA THR A 73 -4.88 6.80 2.33
C THR A 73 -5.79 5.59 2.58
N SER A 74 -5.89 4.65 1.64
CA SER A 74 -6.73 3.45 1.80
C SER A 74 -5.92 2.18 2.07
N LEU A 75 -4.71 2.03 1.51
CA LEU A 75 -3.91 0.84 1.71
C LEU A 75 -2.82 1.05 2.79
N MET A 76 -1.87 1.94 2.55
CA MET A 76 -0.70 2.11 3.42
C MET A 76 -1.06 2.60 4.82
N ALA A 77 -2.13 3.39 4.96
CA ALA A 77 -2.63 3.87 6.25
C ALA A 77 -2.99 2.72 7.20
N ASN A 78 -3.45 1.57 6.68
CA ASN A 78 -3.77 0.39 7.49
C ASN A 78 -2.54 -0.29 8.10
N PHE A 79 -1.34 0.04 7.63
CA PHE A 79 -0.09 -0.51 8.14
C PHE A 79 0.62 0.44 9.12
N LEU A 80 0.04 1.60 9.42
CA LEU A 80 0.59 2.54 10.40
C LEU A 80 0.49 2.06 11.86
N PRO A 81 -0.56 1.30 12.26
CA PRO A 81 -0.57 0.72 13.61
C PRO A 81 0.60 -0.24 13.80
N GLY A 82 1.30 -0.11 14.93
CA GLY A 82 2.39 -1.02 15.31
C GLY A 82 1.90 -2.46 15.42
N GLY A 83 2.71 -3.40 14.93
CA GLY A 83 2.43 -4.83 14.99
C GLY A 83 1.60 -5.39 13.84
N VAL A 84 1.21 -4.59 12.84
CA VAL A 84 0.51 -5.09 11.65
C VAL A 84 1.45 -5.95 10.79
N GLY A 85 2.66 -5.46 10.49
CA GLY A 85 3.65 -6.21 9.74
C GLY A 85 4.00 -7.54 10.40
N SER A 86 4.17 -7.55 11.73
CA SER A 86 4.46 -8.78 12.47
C SER A 86 3.29 -9.78 12.47
N ALA A 87 2.05 -9.32 12.52
CA ALA A 87 0.88 -10.19 12.39
C ALA A 87 0.77 -10.81 11.00
N ILE A 88 1.05 -10.03 9.94
CA ILE A 88 1.09 -10.50 8.55
C ILE A 88 2.22 -11.52 8.36
N ALA A 89 3.41 -11.25 8.86
CA ALA A 89 4.54 -12.18 8.76
C ALA A 89 4.30 -13.50 9.50
N ALA A 90 3.56 -13.48 10.60
CA ALA A 90 3.16 -14.68 11.35
C ALA A 90 2.10 -15.51 10.63
N ASN A 91 1.34 -14.93 9.71
CA ASN A 91 0.34 -15.64 8.92
C ASN A 91 1.03 -16.58 7.90
N GLY A 92 0.56 -17.84 7.80
CA GLY A 92 1.10 -18.84 6.86
C GLY A 92 0.44 -18.84 5.48
N GLY A 93 -0.69 -18.13 5.29
CA GLY A 93 -1.43 -18.07 4.03
C GLY A 93 -0.80 -17.12 3.00
N PRO A 94 -1.29 -17.15 1.76
CA PRO A 94 -0.81 -16.26 0.70
C PRO A 94 -1.16 -14.79 0.97
N LYS A 95 -0.30 -13.89 0.48
CA LYS A 95 -0.45 -12.43 0.51
C LYS A 95 -0.37 -11.91 -0.92
N VAL A 96 -1.43 -11.23 -1.35
CA VAL A 96 -1.60 -10.80 -2.74
C VAL A 96 -1.79 -9.29 -2.80
N TYR A 97 -0.96 -8.61 -3.58
CA TYR A 97 -1.15 -7.20 -3.92
C TYR A 97 -1.85 -7.08 -5.28
N ILE A 98 -2.92 -6.29 -5.30
CA ILE A 98 -3.71 -6.02 -6.50
C ILE A 98 -3.60 -4.51 -6.77
N PRO A 99 -2.72 -4.06 -7.69
CA PRO A 99 -2.56 -2.65 -7.98
C PRO A 99 -3.77 -2.07 -8.71
N ASN A 100 -3.96 -0.76 -8.61
CA ASN A 100 -5.00 -0.05 -9.37
C ASN A 100 -4.82 -0.26 -10.88
N LEU A 101 -5.92 -0.40 -11.62
CA LEU A 101 -5.90 -0.42 -13.09
C LEU A 101 -5.63 0.95 -13.70
N GLY A 102 -6.07 2.01 -13.04
CA GLY A 102 -5.89 3.39 -13.45
C GLY A 102 -4.88 4.14 -12.60
N GLU A 103 -4.66 5.40 -12.96
CA GLU A 103 -3.79 6.29 -12.22
C GLU A 103 -4.39 6.62 -10.85
N ASP A 104 -3.52 6.63 -9.84
CA ASP A 104 -3.84 7.07 -8.50
C ASP A 104 -3.11 8.40 -8.23
N PRO A 105 -3.84 9.50 -7.98
CA PRO A 105 -3.23 10.79 -7.67
C PRO A 105 -2.25 10.77 -6.51
N GLU A 106 -2.41 9.82 -5.58
CA GLU A 106 -1.50 9.65 -4.43
C GLU A 106 -0.17 9.00 -4.83
N GLN A 107 -0.10 8.32 -5.97
CA GLN A 107 1.10 7.67 -6.50
C GLN A 107 1.87 8.56 -7.50
N LEU A 108 1.80 9.88 -7.35
CA LEU A 108 2.51 10.82 -8.21
C LEU A 108 4.01 10.47 -8.29
N GLY A 109 4.50 10.21 -9.52
CA GLY A 109 5.91 9.87 -9.77
C GLY A 109 6.32 8.44 -9.41
N MET A 110 5.41 7.60 -8.89
CA MET A 110 5.71 6.21 -8.52
C MET A 110 5.53 5.26 -9.69
N SER A 111 6.48 4.36 -9.85
CA SER A 111 6.32 3.15 -10.66
C SER A 111 5.62 2.04 -9.85
N LEU A 112 5.19 0.97 -10.53
CA LEU A 112 4.67 -0.21 -9.83
C LEU A 112 5.74 -0.89 -8.97
N ASP A 113 7.00 -0.88 -9.40
CA ASP A 113 8.13 -1.33 -8.58
C ASP A 113 8.26 -0.54 -7.28
N ASP A 114 8.08 0.78 -7.33
CA ASP A 114 8.15 1.66 -6.16
C ASP A 114 6.98 1.38 -5.20
N ALA A 115 5.79 1.13 -5.73
CA ALA A 115 4.63 0.75 -4.92
C ALA A 115 4.87 -0.56 -4.17
N VAL A 116 5.43 -1.58 -4.84
CA VAL A 116 5.79 -2.87 -4.20
C VAL A 116 6.88 -2.66 -3.15
N ARG A 117 7.91 -1.87 -3.45
CA ARG A 117 8.98 -1.54 -2.47
C ARG A 117 8.42 -0.82 -1.25
N ALA A 118 7.57 0.17 -1.45
CA ALA A 118 6.94 0.94 -0.38
C ALA A 118 6.07 0.05 0.52
N LEU A 119 5.24 -0.83 -0.09
CA LEU A 119 4.40 -1.79 0.62
C LEU A 119 5.23 -2.72 1.49
N VAL A 120 6.20 -3.42 0.89
CA VAL A 120 7.08 -4.36 1.62
C VAL A 120 7.92 -3.63 2.66
N GLY A 121 8.46 -2.45 2.31
CA GLY A 121 9.25 -1.62 3.23
C GLY A 121 8.46 -1.18 4.46
N ARG A 122 7.20 -0.79 4.29
CA ARG A 122 6.34 -0.41 5.42
C ARG A 122 6.04 -1.60 6.33
N LEU A 123 5.73 -2.76 5.77
CA LEU A 123 5.47 -3.97 6.54
C LEU A 123 6.71 -4.45 7.29
N ARG A 124 7.90 -4.28 6.69
CA ARG A 124 9.19 -4.60 7.32
C ARG A 124 9.51 -3.78 8.56
N ALA A 125 8.92 -2.59 8.71
CA ALA A 125 9.18 -1.75 9.88
C ALA A 125 8.77 -2.39 11.22
N ASP A 126 7.91 -3.42 11.17
CA ASP A 126 7.37 -4.09 12.35
C ASP A 126 7.94 -5.51 12.57
N VAL A 127 8.92 -5.93 11.79
CA VAL A 127 9.51 -7.28 11.85
C VAL A 127 11.04 -7.22 11.92
N PRO A 128 11.73 -8.30 12.33
CA PRO A 128 13.17 -8.39 12.27
C PRO A 128 13.72 -8.11 10.85
N ALA A 129 14.89 -7.47 10.77
CA ALA A 129 15.48 -7.02 9.51
C ALA A 129 15.76 -8.17 8.52
N ASP A 130 15.99 -9.36 9.03
CA ASP A 130 16.25 -10.62 8.28
C ASP A 130 14.97 -11.30 7.80
N THR A 131 13.79 -10.77 8.13
CA THR A 131 12.52 -11.33 7.66
C THR A 131 12.46 -11.33 6.14
N ALA A 132 12.29 -12.48 5.52
CA ALA A 132 12.18 -12.61 4.08
C ALA A 132 10.93 -11.89 3.54
N ALA A 133 11.03 -11.28 2.36
CA ALA A 133 9.94 -10.47 1.80
C ALA A 133 8.70 -11.31 1.46
N ASP A 134 8.88 -12.59 1.11
CA ASP A 134 7.80 -13.53 0.85
C ASP A 134 6.91 -13.81 2.08
N ARG A 135 7.40 -13.52 3.29
CA ARG A 135 6.56 -13.53 4.49
C ARG A 135 5.56 -12.37 4.54
N LEU A 136 5.77 -11.35 3.72
CA LEU A 136 4.98 -10.11 3.71
C LEU A 136 4.18 -9.93 2.41
N LEU A 137 4.67 -10.49 1.30
CA LEU A 137 4.04 -10.43 -0.01
C LEU A 137 4.48 -11.64 -0.85
N ASN A 138 3.52 -12.41 -1.38
CA ASN A 138 3.80 -13.57 -2.24
C ASN A 138 3.50 -13.29 -3.69
N PHE A 139 2.40 -12.56 -3.98
CA PHE A 139 1.92 -12.39 -5.34
C PHE A 139 1.59 -10.92 -5.64
N VAL A 140 1.88 -10.50 -6.87
CA VAL A 140 1.28 -9.32 -7.50
C VAL A 140 0.32 -9.82 -8.56
N LEU A 141 -0.97 -9.56 -8.38
CA LEU A 141 -2.03 -9.93 -9.32
C LEU A 141 -2.39 -8.71 -10.15
N MET A 142 -2.14 -8.76 -11.46
CA MET A 142 -2.32 -7.63 -12.36
C MET A 142 -2.99 -8.04 -13.68
N ASP A 143 -3.54 -7.07 -14.38
CA ASP A 143 -4.05 -7.18 -15.73
C ASP A 143 -3.31 -6.22 -16.65
N SER A 144 -2.22 -6.67 -17.28
CA SER A 144 -1.38 -5.81 -18.14
C SER A 144 -2.07 -5.33 -19.41
N ARG A 145 -3.20 -5.93 -19.78
CA ARG A 145 -3.99 -5.54 -20.96
C ARG A 145 -4.94 -4.38 -20.67
N ALA A 146 -5.47 -4.33 -19.44
CA ALA A 146 -6.43 -3.29 -19.04
C ALA A 146 -5.76 -2.20 -18.20
N GLY A 147 -4.79 -2.55 -17.37
CA GLY A 147 -4.16 -1.63 -16.43
C GLY A 147 -3.07 -0.77 -17.05
N ARG A 148 -2.93 0.44 -16.48
CA ARG A 148 -1.82 1.35 -16.75
C ARG A 148 -0.88 1.32 -15.55
N TYR A 149 0.28 0.70 -15.71
CA TYR A 149 1.26 0.54 -14.65
C TYR A 149 2.53 1.32 -15.00
N PRO A 150 2.67 2.57 -14.53
CA PRO A 150 3.85 3.39 -14.81
C PRO A 150 5.14 2.65 -14.45
N GLY A 151 6.14 2.71 -15.33
CA GLY A 151 7.43 2.05 -15.14
C GLY A 151 7.40 0.52 -15.22
N GLY A 152 6.21 -0.09 -15.29
CA GLY A 152 6.05 -1.53 -15.32
C GLY A 152 6.48 -2.24 -14.05
N LEU A 153 6.67 -3.56 -14.12
CA LEU A 153 7.10 -4.41 -13.04
C LEU A 153 8.39 -5.15 -13.42
N SER A 154 9.45 -4.91 -12.67
CA SER A 154 10.77 -5.50 -12.91
C SER A 154 10.81 -6.98 -12.48
N LYS A 155 11.01 -7.89 -13.43
CA LYS A 155 11.22 -9.33 -13.13
C LYS A 155 12.38 -9.53 -12.16
N ARG A 156 13.44 -8.72 -12.27
CA ARG A 156 14.60 -8.79 -11.37
C ARG A 156 14.21 -8.46 -9.93
N LEU A 157 13.46 -7.36 -9.73
CA LEU A 157 12.98 -6.97 -8.40
C LEU A 157 12.09 -8.06 -7.80
N MET A 158 11.11 -8.56 -8.56
CA MET A 158 10.21 -9.60 -8.09
C MET A 158 10.96 -10.86 -7.66
N LYS A 159 11.93 -11.29 -8.47
CA LYS A 159 12.80 -12.42 -8.11
C LYS A 159 13.62 -12.16 -6.84
N GLN A 160 14.15 -10.94 -6.65
CA GLN A 160 14.89 -10.57 -5.44
C GLN A 160 14.01 -10.57 -4.18
N LEU A 161 12.75 -10.22 -4.33
CA LEU A 161 11.77 -10.22 -3.24
C LEU A 161 11.12 -11.60 -3.00
N GLY A 162 11.33 -12.57 -3.89
CA GLY A 162 10.61 -13.85 -3.84
C GLY A 162 9.11 -13.71 -4.15
N VAL A 163 8.73 -12.67 -4.91
CA VAL A 163 7.34 -12.36 -5.26
C VAL A 163 7.04 -12.84 -6.67
N GLU A 164 5.94 -13.57 -6.84
CA GLU A 164 5.44 -14.05 -8.12
C GLU A 164 4.46 -13.05 -8.73
N VAL A 165 4.51 -12.87 -10.06
CA VAL A 165 3.59 -12.02 -10.80
C VAL A 165 2.56 -12.89 -11.51
N ILE A 166 1.28 -12.67 -11.20
CA ILE A 166 0.15 -13.29 -11.87
C ILE A 166 -0.46 -12.23 -12.78
N ASP A 167 -0.17 -12.32 -14.07
CA ASP A 167 -0.74 -11.44 -15.10
C ASP A 167 -1.89 -12.17 -15.80
N THR A 168 -3.11 -11.74 -15.50
CA THR A 168 -4.32 -12.37 -16.02
C THR A 168 -5.42 -11.34 -16.26
N ARG A 169 -6.42 -11.71 -17.06
CA ARG A 169 -7.57 -10.84 -17.30
C ARG A 169 -8.43 -10.72 -16.05
N LEU A 170 -8.54 -9.50 -15.52
CA LEU A 170 -9.34 -9.17 -14.35
C LEU A 170 -10.54 -8.27 -14.68
N THR A 171 -10.70 -7.90 -15.95
CA THR A 171 -11.79 -7.05 -16.42
C THR A 171 -12.52 -7.70 -17.58
N ARG A 172 -13.84 -7.48 -17.69
CA ARG A 172 -14.66 -7.98 -18.81
C ARG A 172 -14.50 -7.11 -20.07
N LYS A 173 -14.24 -5.80 -19.87
CA LYS A 173 -14.11 -4.83 -20.96
C LYS A 173 -12.67 -4.38 -21.12
N ALA A 174 -12.17 -4.34 -22.36
CA ALA A 174 -10.88 -3.73 -22.65
C ALA A 174 -10.93 -2.22 -22.33
N GLY A 175 -9.88 -1.71 -21.69
CA GLY A 175 -9.79 -0.29 -21.28
C GLY A 175 -10.62 0.09 -20.06
N ALA A 176 -11.13 -0.89 -19.31
CA ALA A 176 -11.77 -0.60 -18.03
C ALA A 176 -10.77 0.08 -17.08
N SER A 177 -11.20 1.15 -16.42
CA SER A 177 -10.41 1.85 -15.39
C SER A 177 -10.64 1.29 -13.98
N ARG A 178 -11.55 0.31 -13.84
CA ARG A 178 -11.91 -0.36 -12.60
C ARG A 178 -12.05 -1.85 -12.82
N TYR A 179 -11.80 -2.62 -11.80
CA TYR A 179 -12.10 -4.06 -11.79
C TYR A 179 -13.63 -4.26 -11.87
N ASP A 180 -14.03 -5.31 -12.56
CA ASP A 180 -15.43 -5.73 -12.52
C ASP A 180 -15.71 -6.43 -11.18
N ASP A 181 -16.88 -6.17 -10.60
CA ASP A 181 -17.39 -6.82 -9.39
C ASP A 181 -17.77 -8.29 -9.67
#